data_e3c8c1b463a010ec052740dd6a678637
#
_entry.id   e3c8c1b463a010ec052740dd6a678637
#
_cell.length_a   1.000
_cell.length_b   1.000
_cell.length_c   1.000
_cell.angle_alpha   90.00
_cell.angle_beta   90.00
_cell.angle_gamma   90.00
#
_symmetry.space_group_name_H-M   'P 1'
#
loop_
_entity.id
_entity.type
_entity.pdbx_description
1 polymer ?
#
loop_
_entity_poly.entity_id
_entity_poly.type
_entity_poly.pdbx_seq_one_letter_code
_entity_poly.pdbx_strand_id
1 'polypeptide(L)'
;MNLFSMSPLGVLFFVSLTFAGFDWLMSLDPHWYSTMFGVYIFAGSFLVFLALLTFILIRLQDQGYLTGIVSAEHYHDLGKYLFAFTVFYCYIAGAQFYFIWYSNIPEETIWYLHRWVGTWKIASVLLIFCK
;
A
#
# COMPACT_ATOMS: atom_id res chain seq x y z
N MET A 1 16.65 20.73 11.34
CA MET A 1 16.80 19.82 10.21
C MET A 1 16.04 20.45 9.04
N ASN A 2 16.75 20.86 7.99
CA ASN A 2 16.14 21.69 6.93
C ASN A 2 15.26 20.82 6.02
N LEU A 3 14.05 21.28 5.74
CA LEU A 3 13.07 20.63 4.83
C LEU A 3 13.69 20.26 3.46
N PHE A 4 14.63 21.07 2.98
CA PHE A 4 15.36 20.81 1.72
C PHE A 4 16.27 19.58 1.76
N SER A 5 16.75 19.14 2.92
CA SER A 5 17.57 17.93 3.03
C SER A 5 16.75 16.63 3.11
N MET A 6 15.45 16.72 3.42
CA MET A 6 14.56 15.56 3.49
C MET A 6 13.92 15.21 2.14
N SER A 7 13.76 16.20 1.27
CA SER A 7 13.14 15.99 -0.04
C SER A 7 13.85 14.91 -0.90
N PRO A 8 15.19 14.93 -1.07
CA PRO A 8 15.86 13.90 -1.86
C PRO A 8 15.79 12.50 -1.22
N LEU A 9 15.79 12.40 0.10
CA LEU A 9 15.65 11.11 0.81
C LEU A 9 14.29 10.45 0.57
N GLY A 10 13.23 11.26 0.53
CA GLY A 10 11.88 10.75 0.20
C GLY A 10 11.80 10.20 -1.23
N VAL A 11 12.41 10.91 -2.18
CA VAL A 11 12.47 10.45 -3.58
C VAL A 11 13.29 9.17 -3.70
N LEU A 12 14.48 9.13 -3.08
CA LEU A 12 15.33 7.93 -3.07
C LEU A 12 14.63 6.73 -2.43
N PHE A 13 13.91 6.94 -1.35
CA PHE A 13 13.11 5.89 -0.69
C PHE A 13 12.04 5.35 -1.62
N PHE A 14 11.26 6.23 -2.27
CA PHE A 14 10.22 5.82 -3.22
C PHE A 14 10.80 5.02 -4.39
N VAL A 15 11.89 5.49 -4.98
CA VAL A 15 12.58 4.82 -6.10
C VAL A 15 13.12 3.45 -5.65
N SER A 16 13.81 3.39 -4.51
CA SER A 16 14.35 2.13 -3.97
C SER A 16 13.27 1.11 -3.68
N LEU A 17 12.14 1.54 -3.11
CA LEU A 17 11.01 0.67 -2.83
C LEU A 17 10.35 0.15 -4.11
N THR A 18 10.29 0.98 -5.16
CA THR A 18 9.77 0.60 -6.46
C THR A 18 10.63 -0.49 -7.10
N PHE A 19 11.95 -0.33 -7.11
CA PHE A 19 12.87 -1.34 -7.63
C PHE A 19 12.84 -2.62 -6.79
N ALA A 20 12.81 -2.51 -5.47
CA ALA A 20 12.65 -3.67 -4.60
C ALA A 20 11.34 -4.43 -4.87
N GLY A 21 10.25 -3.72 -5.14
CA GLY A 21 8.98 -4.32 -5.55
C GLY A 21 9.07 -5.06 -6.87
N PHE A 22 9.81 -4.54 -7.84
CA PHE A 22 10.04 -5.21 -9.11
C PHE A 22 10.92 -6.44 -8.95
N ASP A 23 12.04 -6.32 -8.24
CA ASP A 23 13.03 -7.40 -8.13
C ASP A 23 12.55 -8.54 -7.24
N TRP A 24 11.84 -8.25 -6.15
CA TRP A 24 11.50 -9.26 -5.14
C TRP A 24 10.09 -9.83 -5.29
N LEU A 25 9.15 -9.05 -5.79
CA LEU A 25 7.74 -9.44 -5.84
C LEU A 25 7.25 -9.69 -7.27
N MET A 26 7.52 -8.74 -8.19
CA MET A 26 7.06 -8.89 -9.56
C MET A 26 7.83 -9.98 -10.31
N SER A 27 9.11 -10.19 -9.99
CA SER A 27 9.95 -11.24 -10.57
C SER A 27 9.50 -12.66 -10.24
N LEU A 28 8.61 -12.85 -9.26
CA LEU A 28 8.01 -14.15 -8.96
C LEU A 28 7.11 -14.67 -10.08
N ASP A 29 6.60 -13.78 -10.92
CA ASP A 29 5.85 -14.13 -12.13
C ASP A 29 6.55 -13.50 -13.35
N PRO A 30 7.51 -14.22 -13.99
CA PRO A 30 8.36 -13.67 -15.04
C PRO A 30 7.60 -13.28 -16.32
N HIS A 31 6.36 -13.74 -16.47
CA HIS A 31 5.52 -13.44 -17.64
C HIS A 31 4.61 -12.23 -17.43
N TRP A 32 4.57 -11.68 -16.21
CA TRP A 32 3.73 -10.54 -15.87
C TRP A 32 4.55 -9.35 -15.40
N TYR A 33 4.25 -8.17 -15.94
CA TYR A 33 4.88 -6.92 -15.56
C TYR A 33 3.87 -5.77 -15.57
N SER A 34 4.05 -4.84 -14.65
CA SER A 34 3.25 -3.62 -14.58
C SER A 34 4.07 -2.47 -14.01
N THR A 35 4.12 -1.35 -14.73
CA THR A 35 4.82 -0.13 -14.27
C THR A 35 4.18 0.44 -13.00
N MET A 36 2.86 0.30 -12.84
CA MET A 36 2.14 0.79 -11.66
C MET A 36 2.32 -0.08 -10.41
N PHE A 37 2.95 -1.24 -10.53
CA PHE A 37 3.16 -2.16 -9.42
C PHE A 37 3.99 -1.54 -8.29
N GLY A 38 5.01 -0.73 -8.61
CA GLY A 38 5.81 0.00 -7.63
C GLY A 38 4.97 0.98 -6.81
N VAL A 39 4.08 1.75 -7.46
CA VAL A 39 3.15 2.67 -6.79
C VAL A 39 2.15 1.91 -5.92
N TYR A 40 1.66 0.77 -6.40
CA TYR A 40 0.76 -0.11 -5.66
C TYR A 40 1.40 -0.63 -4.36
N ILE A 41 2.64 -1.13 -4.44
CA ILE A 41 3.40 -1.60 -3.27
C ILE A 41 3.68 -0.44 -2.30
N PHE A 42 4.07 0.73 -2.81
CA PHE A 42 4.29 1.91 -1.97
C PHE A 42 3.01 2.30 -1.20
N ALA A 43 1.89 2.43 -1.90
CA ALA A 43 0.63 2.83 -1.28
C ALA A 43 0.18 1.84 -0.19
N GLY A 44 0.29 0.53 -0.47
CA GLY A 44 -0.03 -0.53 0.49
C GLY A 44 0.90 -0.53 1.71
N SER A 45 2.21 -0.43 1.49
CA SER A 45 3.21 -0.40 2.56
C SER A 45 3.05 0.83 3.46
N PHE A 46 2.78 1.99 2.88
CA PHE A 46 2.57 3.21 3.63
C PHE A 46 1.28 3.18 4.45
N LEU A 47 0.21 2.60 3.90
CA LEU A 47 -1.05 2.39 4.63
C LEU A 47 -0.85 1.48 5.85
N VAL A 48 -0.13 0.35 5.68
CA VAL A 48 0.20 -0.56 6.78
C VAL A 48 1.07 0.13 7.83
N PHE A 49 2.04 0.93 7.40
CA PHE A 49 2.86 1.73 8.32
C PHE A 49 2.02 2.70 9.16
N LEU A 50 1.10 3.45 8.55
CA LEU A 50 0.21 4.37 9.27
C LEU A 50 -0.70 3.64 10.26
N ALA A 51 -1.26 2.49 9.86
CA ALA A 51 -2.10 1.67 10.74
C ALA A 51 -1.30 1.14 11.95
N LEU A 52 -0.08 0.63 11.70
CA LEU A 52 0.81 0.16 12.76
C LEU A 52 1.22 1.29 13.70
N LEU A 53 1.57 2.45 13.15
CA LEU A 53 1.92 3.63 13.93
C LEU A 53 0.77 4.05 14.85
N THR A 54 -0.44 4.12 14.32
CA THR A 54 -1.64 4.47 15.11
C THR A 54 -1.86 3.45 16.21
N PHE A 55 -1.75 2.16 15.92
CA PHE A 55 -1.88 1.09 16.90
C PHE A 55 -0.85 1.21 18.02
N ILE A 56 0.42 1.44 17.68
CA ILE A 56 1.51 1.60 18.67
C ILE A 56 1.25 2.83 19.55
N LEU A 57 0.85 3.96 18.96
CA LEU A 57 0.57 5.19 19.70
C LEU A 57 -0.56 4.99 20.72
N ILE A 58 -1.64 4.32 20.33
CA ILE A 58 -2.75 4.00 21.25
C ILE A 58 -2.24 3.13 22.39
N ARG A 59 -1.49 2.07 22.10
CA ARG A 59 -0.93 1.17 23.13
C ARG A 59 0.00 1.87 24.11
N LEU A 60 0.86 2.76 23.61
CA LEU A 60 1.77 3.53 24.46
C LEU A 60 1.01 4.54 25.33
N GLN A 61 -0.06 5.14 24.80
CA GLN A 61 -0.89 6.06 25.58
C GLN A 61 -1.66 5.34 26.68
N ASP A 62 -2.20 4.15 26.40
CA ASP A 62 -2.87 3.30 27.40
C ASP A 62 -1.93 2.91 28.56
N GLN A 63 -0.63 2.77 28.26
CA GLN A 63 0.41 2.49 29.27
C GLN A 63 0.92 3.74 30.01
N GLY A 64 0.42 4.93 29.65
CA GLY A 64 0.77 6.18 30.33
C GLY A 64 2.05 6.88 29.82
N TYR A 65 2.77 6.33 28.83
CA TYR A 65 4.04 6.89 28.36
C TYR A 65 3.91 8.21 27.58
N LEU A 66 2.80 8.41 26.87
CA LEU A 66 2.60 9.56 25.97
C LEU A 66 1.53 10.54 26.47
N THR A 67 1.18 10.46 27.75
CA THR A 67 0.19 11.36 28.36
C THR A 67 0.65 12.81 28.31
N GLY A 68 -0.14 13.66 27.65
CA GLY A 68 0.17 15.08 27.45
C GLY A 68 1.02 15.43 26.22
N ILE A 69 1.57 14.44 25.52
CA ILE A 69 2.33 14.67 24.26
C ILE A 69 1.43 14.45 23.05
N VAL A 70 0.64 13.38 23.05
CA VAL A 70 -0.28 13.02 21.97
C VAL A 70 -1.69 13.49 22.32
N SER A 71 -2.20 14.42 21.52
CA SER A 71 -3.56 14.96 21.65
C SER A 71 -4.54 14.26 20.69
N ALA A 72 -5.84 14.48 20.90
CA ALA A 72 -6.89 14.01 20.00
C ALA A 72 -6.72 14.52 18.56
N GLU A 73 -6.11 15.70 18.39
CA GLU A 73 -5.82 16.27 17.06
C GLU A 73 -4.82 15.42 16.27
N HIS A 74 -3.80 14.87 16.94
CA HIS A 74 -2.84 13.98 16.28
C HIS A 74 -3.51 12.70 15.75
N TYR A 75 -4.43 12.11 16.52
CA TYR A 75 -5.22 10.96 16.06
C TYR A 75 -6.17 11.32 14.91
N HIS A 76 -6.75 12.51 14.96
CA HIS A 76 -7.60 12.99 13.88
C HIS A 76 -6.79 13.17 12.57
N ASP A 77 -5.58 13.68 12.65
CA ASP A 77 -4.72 13.84 11.49
C ASP A 77 -4.23 12.48 10.95
N LEU A 78 -3.86 11.55 11.83
CA LEU A 78 -3.54 10.17 11.43
C LEU A 78 -4.74 9.49 10.76
N GLY A 79 -5.94 9.69 11.27
CA GLY A 79 -7.18 9.20 10.66
C GLY A 79 -7.42 9.75 9.25
N LYS A 80 -7.15 11.03 9.02
CA LYS A 80 -7.21 11.65 7.68
C LYS A 80 -6.21 11.00 6.72
N TYR A 81 -4.98 10.78 7.16
CA TYR A 81 -3.97 10.12 6.35
C TYR A 81 -4.34 8.67 6.04
N LEU A 82 -4.81 7.91 7.04
CA LEU A 82 -5.30 6.54 6.83
C LEU A 82 -6.42 6.49 5.80
N PHE A 83 -7.41 7.38 5.93
CA PHE A 83 -8.50 7.46 4.96
C PHE A 83 -8.00 7.81 3.56
N ALA A 84 -7.17 8.85 3.44
CA ALA A 84 -6.64 9.29 2.15
C ALA A 84 -5.83 8.18 1.45
N PHE A 85 -4.96 7.49 2.18
CA PHE A 85 -4.17 6.39 1.62
C PHE A 85 -4.99 5.12 1.34
N THR A 86 -6.05 4.87 2.09
CA THR A 86 -7.00 3.80 1.77
C THR A 86 -7.70 4.06 0.44
N VAL A 87 -8.21 5.27 0.24
CA VAL A 87 -8.83 5.67 -1.03
C VAL A 87 -7.82 5.60 -2.17
N PHE A 88 -6.61 6.11 -1.95
CA PHE A 88 -5.53 6.08 -2.94
C PHE A 88 -5.14 4.65 -3.33
N TYR A 89 -4.98 3.75 -2.35
CA TYR A 89 -4.68 2.34 -2.59
C TYR A 89 -5.79 1.65 -3.39
N CYS A 90 -7.06 1.86 -2.99
CA CYS A 90 -8.21 1.31 -3.71
C CYS A 90 -8.30 1.84 -5.15
N TYR A 91 -7.99 3.12 -5.34
CA TYR A 91 -7.96 3.72 -6.67
C TYR A 91 -6.88 3.08 -7.56
N ILE A 92 -5.64 2.94 -7.08
CA ILE A 92 -4.54 2.34 -7.84
C ILE A 92 -4.83 0.87 -8.16
N ALA A 93 -5.29 0.10 -7.17
CA ALA A 93 -5.65 -1.31 -7.36
C ALA A 93 -6.81 -1.48 -8.36
N GLY A 94 -7.86 -0.67 -8.21
CA GLY A 94 -9.02 -0.69 -9.11
C GLY A 94 -8.69 -0.23 -10.52
N ALA A 95 -7.89 0.82 -10.67
CA ALA A 95 -7.45 1.32 -11.96
C ALA A 95 -6.61 0.27 -12.70
N GLN A 96 -5.65 -0.36 -12.01
CA GLN A 96 -4.84 -1.43 -12.58
C GLN A 96 -5.71 -2.60 -13.06
N PHE A 97 -6.64 -3.06 -12.23
CA PHE A 97 -7.57 -4.11 -12.61
C PHE A 97 -8.43 -3.72 -13.81
N TYR A 98 -9.00 -2.50 -13.79
CA TYR A 98 -9.86 -2.00 -14.85
C TYR A 98 -9.14 -1.91 -16.21
N PHE A 99 -7.93 -1.37 -16.23
CA PHE A 99 -7.17 -1.24 -17.46
C PHE A 99 -6.76 -2.60 -18.04
N ILE A 100 -6.33 -3.54 -17.22
CA ILE A 100 -5.97 -4.89 -17.65
C ILE A 100 -7.21 -5.65 -18.14
N TRP A 101 -8.33 -5.51 -17.46
CA TRP A 101 -9.60 -6.09 -17.87
C TRP A 101 -10.11 -5.50 -19.19
N TYR A 102 -10.01 -4.17 -19.34
CA TYR A 102 -10.47 -3.48 -20.56
C TYR A 102 -9.58 -3.80 -21.78
N SER A 103 -8.26 -3.81 -21.62
CA SER A 103 -7.32 -4.13 -22.69
C SER A 103 -7.39 -5.60 -23.13
N ASN A 104 -7.75 -6.49 -22.22
CA ASN A 104 -7.89 -7.93 -22.42
C ASN A 104 -6.68 -8.58 -23.14
N ILE A 105 -5.48 -8.10 -22.85
CA ILE A 105 -4.24 -8.66 -23.40
C ILE A 105 -3.95 -9.98 -22.66
N PRO A 106 -3.82 -11.13 -23.37
CA PRO A 106 -3.69 -12.43 -22.74
C PRO A 106 -2.52 -12.54 -21.76
N GLU A 107 -1.41 -11.90 -22.06
CA GLU A 107 -0.19 -11.88 -21.23
C GLU A 107 -0.40 -11.18 -19.88
N GLU A 108 -1.23 -10.14 -19.83
CA GLU A 108 -1.51 -9.39 -18.61
C GLU A 108 -2.64 -9.99 -17.79
N THR A 109 -3.64 -10.61 -18.44
CA THR A 109 -4.80 -11.20 -17.76
C THR A 109 -4.49 -12.47 -16.99
N ILE A 110 -3.43 -13.19 -17.33
CA ILE A 110 -2.98 -14.44 -16.66
C ILE A 110 -2.82 -14.23 -15.16
N TRP A 111 -2.27 -13.10 -14.73
CA TRP A 111 -2.10 -12.73 -13.33
C TRP A 111 -3.41 -12.76 -12.51
N TYR A 112 -4.49 -12.24 -13.08
CA TYR A 112 -5.80 -12.23 -12.43
C TYR A 112 -6.48 -13.59 -12.53
N LEU A 113 -6.34 -14.28 -13.67
CA LEU A 113 -6.92 -15.60 -13.87
C LEU A 113 -6.39 -16.62 -12.85
N HIS A 114 -5.08 -16.64 -12.60
CA HIS A 114 -4.48 -17.52 -11.58
C HIS A 114 -5.03 -17.24 -10.18
N ARG A 115 -5.31 -15.96 -9.85
CA ARG A 115 -5.88 -15.57 -8.55
C ARG A 115 -7.38 -15.81 -8.44
N TRP A 116 -8.04 -16.08 -9.53
CA TRP A 116 -9.48 -16.32 -9.56
C TRP A 116 -9.83 -17.82 -9.50
N VAL A 117 -8.83 -18.71 -9.40
CA VAL A 117 -9.01 -20.17 -9.35
C VAL A 117 -8.71 -20.71 -7.96
N GLY A 118 -9.52 -21.68 -7.49
CA GLY A 118 -9.30 -22.40 -6.24
C GLY A 118 -9.39 -21.54 -4.98
N THR A 119 -8.57 -21.86 -3.98
CA THR A 119 -8.51 -21.16 -2.67
C THR A 119 -8.02 -19.71 -2.78
N TRP A 120 -7.29 -19.37 -3.83
CA TRP A 120 -6.84 -18.00 -4.10
C TRP A 120 -7.99 -17.01 -4.33
N LYS A 121 -9.10 -17.48 -4.88
CA LYS A 121 -10.33 -16.69 -5.02
C LYS A 121 -10.84 -16.17 -3.68
N ILE A 122 -10.89 -17.04 -2.68
CA ILE A 122 -11.34 -16.67 -1.33
C ILE A 122 -10.38 -15.66 -0.70
N ALA A 123 -9.07 -15.91 -0.80
CA ALA A 123 -8.06 -14.99 -0.30
C ALA A 123 -8.13 -13.61 -0.97
N SER A 124 -8.32 -13.56 -2.30
CA SER A 124 -8.45 -12.33 -3.05
C SER A 124 -9.69 -11.53 -2.65
N VAL A 125 -10.82 -12.21 -2.49
CA VAL A 125 -12.08 -11.58 -2.03
C VAL A 125 -11.92 -11.06 -0.60
N LEU A 126 -11.35 -11.86 0.32
CA LEU A 126 -11.09 -11.42 1.69
C LEU A 126 -10.18 -10.18 1.74
N LEU A 127 -9.13 -10.12 0.92
CA LEU A 127 -8.24 -8.96 0.86
C LEU A 127 -8.96 -7.68 0.38
N ILE A 128 -10.00 -7.80 -0.43
CA ILE A 128 -10.81 -6.64 -0.86
C ILE A 128 -11.71 -6.15 0.28
N PHE A 129 -12.28 -7.06 1.06
CA PHE A 129 -13.26 -6.72 2.10
C PHE A 129 -12.64 -6.45 3.49
N CYS A 130 -11.46 -7.00 3.78
CA CYS A 130 -10.76 -6.82 5.08
C CYS A 130 -9.87 -5.57 5.13
N LYS A 131 -9.94 -4.68 4.15
CA LYS A 131 -9.28 -3.37 4.15
C LYS A 131 -10.28 -2.27 4.47
#